data_56958b6ed32ad1086f289147b1dd4d96
#
_entry.id   56958b6ed32ad1086f289147b1dd4d96
#
_cell.length_a   1.000
_cell.length_b   1.000
_cell.length_c   1.000
_cell.angle_alpha   90.00
_cell.angle_beta   90.00
_cell.angle_gamma   90.00
#
_symmetry.space_group_name_H-M   'P 1'
#
loop_
_entity.id
_entity.type
_entity.pdbx_description
1 polymer ?
#
loop_
_entity_poly.entity_id
_entity_poly.type
_entity_poly.pdbx_seq_one_letter_code
_entity_poly.pdbx_strand_id
1 'polypeptide(L)'
;MDFKVIHIDETVSTNHWLRNLYSKENRREGGTNGSLVVVADYQSAGKGCGTNSWESERGKNLTFSMLIHPEEIPAIRQFLISEIVSVALCETLASVAGESFSIKWPNDIYYRDQKLCGILIENQLQGSTIKDSIIGIGINVNQEVFLSDAPNPVSLRQILGHEVDREALLNDFLQRFEEVFHREAERVSDDYRRLLYHKDDYYEYEDVKGQFKAKLLNVLNDGRLVLLDTEGTARIYAFKEVSYIINNRYMARFNRILLKLSGESLMGKQGYGIDPERLSDYAKQIKEVSEMGVQIGIVIGGGNIFRGLSGSQKGFDRVKGDQMGMCATVINSLALSSALGAVGVKNKVLTAIRMEPIGEFYTKWKAIEAMEAGYVCIFSAGTGSPYFTTDTGSSLRGIEIEADVMLKGTRVDGVYTADPEKDPTATKFDEITYKEVLARGLKVMDLTAICMCQDNNLPIYVFNMDIVGNLKKVMDGEQIGTLVHN
;
A
#
# COMPACT_ATOMS: atom_id res chain seq x y z
N MET A 1 18.56 -6.78 31.82
CA MET A 1 19.90 -6.47 31.23
C MET A 1 20.20 -4.99 31.43
N ASP A 2 21.42 -4.64 31.83
CA ASP A 2 21.79 -3.21 31.94
C ASP A 2 22.43 -2.77 30.62
N PHE A 3 21.66 -2.06 29.79
CA PHE A 3 22.12 -1.60 28.49
C PHE A 3 22.78 -0.22 28.59
N LYS A 4 24.06 -0.14 28.27
CA LYS A 4 24.76 1.15 28.10
C LYS A 4 24.54 1.65 26.67
N VAL A 5 23.71 2.70 26.52
CA VAL A 5 23.40 3.32 25.22
C VAL A 5 24.43 4.39 24.89
N ILE A 6 24.96 4.35 23.66
CA ILE A 6 25.95 5.30 23.11
C ILE A 6 25.38 5.90 21.83
N HIS A 7 25.22 7.20 21.78
CA HIS A 7 24.78 7.94 20.58
C HIS A 7 25.97 8.45 19.79
N ILE A 8 25.93 8.27 18.48
CA ILE A 8 26.93 8.77 17.54
C ILE A 8 26.24 9.45 16.35
N ASP A 9 26.84 10.50 15.84
CA ASP A 9 26.28 11.27 14.73
C ASP A 9 26.33 10.46 13.42
N GLU A 10 27.51 9.88 13.09
CA GLU A 10 27.71 9.16 11.84
C GLU A 10 28.66 7.98 11.97
N THR A 11 28.37 6.92 11.24
CA THR A 11 29.29 5.78 11.08
C THR A 11 29.08 5.09 9.72
N VAL A 12 30.04 4.27 9.31
CA VAL A 12 29.87 3.39 8.15
C VAL A 12 28.78 2.35 8.42
N SER A 13 28.83 1.69 9.59
CA SER A 13 27.87 0.69 10.06
C SER A 13 27.95 0.57 11.58
N THR A 14 26.80 0.57 12.26
CA THR A 14 26.72 0.41 13.72
C THR A 14 27.26 -0.94 14.19
N ASN A 15 27.04 -2.04 13.47
CA ASN A 15 27.66 -3.35 13.77
C ASN A 15 29.19 -3.27 13.74
N HIS A 16 29.75 -2.65 12.71
CA HIS A 16 31.20 -2.51 12.58
C HIS A 16 31.79 -1.62 13.67
N TRP A 17 31.12 -0.52 13.98
CA TRP A 17 31.55 0.40 15.05
C TRP A 17 31.55 -0.31 16.40
N LEU A 18 30.49 -1.03 16.74
CA LEU A 18 30.35 -1.74 18.01
C LEU A 18 31.39 -2.87 18.14
N ARG A 19 31.65 -3.61 17.07
CA ARG A 19 32.69 -4.62 17.02
C ARG A 19 34.08 -4.04 17.28
N ASN A 20 34.39 -2.89 16.69
CA ASN A 20 35.67 -2.22 16.89
C ASN A 20 35.84 -1.70 18.33
N LEU A 21 34.75 -1.14 18.91
CA LEU A 21 34.78 -0.71 20.31
C LEU A 21 35.05 -1.89 21.24
N TYR A 22 34.27 -2.95 21.11
CA TYR A 22 34.38 -4.16 21.91
C TYR A 22 35.77 -4.83 21.79
N SER A 23 36.34 -4.89 20.61
CA SER A 23 37.70 -5.44 20.39
C SER A 23 38.80 -4.59 21.04
N LYS A 24 38.59 -3.28 21.17
CA LYS A 24 39.53 -2.38 21.87
C LYS A 24 39.43 -2.49 23.40
N GLU A 25 38.21 -2.63 23.92
CA GLU A 25 37.95 -2.75 25.35
C GLU A 25 38.39 -4.10 25.90
N ASN A 26 38.18 -5.19 25.20
CA ASN A 26 38.69 -6.55 25.59
C ASN A 26 40.20 -6.67 25.59
N ARG A 27 40.95 -5.75 24.99
CA ARG A 27 42.42 -5.69 25.09
C ARG A 27 42.91 -4.99 26.35
N ARG A 28 42.03 -4.32 27.10
CA ARG A 28 42.34 -3.73 28.40
C ARG A 28 41.91 -4.68 29.49
N GLU A 29 42.80 -5.00 30.41
CA GLU A 29 42.50 -5.82 31.60
C GLU A 29 41.32 -5.18 32.35
N GLY A 30 40.16 -5.83 32.39
CA GLY A 30 38.93 -5.34 33.00
C GLY A 30 37.79 -5.04 32.04
N GLY A 31 37.72 -5.74 30.89
CA GLY A 31 36.67 -5.57 29.87
C GLY A 31 35.24 -5.57 30.45
N THR A 32 34.39 -4.69 29.95
CA THR A 32 33.01 -4.57 30.39
C THR A 32 32.21 -5.80 29.98
N ASN A 33 31.73 -6.56 30.97
CA ASN A 33 30.79 -7.69 30.79
C ASN A 33 29.36 -7.21 30.59
N GLY A 34 29.14 -5.91 30.28
CA GLY A 34 27.82 -5.30 30.13
C GLY A 34 27.33 -5.28 28.68
N SER A 35 26.01 -5.34 28.51
CA SER A 35 25.37 -5.19 27.20
C SER A 35 25.54 -3.73 26.70
N LEU A 36 25.95 -3.57 25.43
CA LEU A 36 26.19 -2.27 24.81
C LEU A 36 25.18 -2.03 23.68
N VAL A 37 24.72 -0.80 23.55
CA VAL A 37 23.90 -0.38 22.42
C VAL A 37 24.53 0.87 21.78
N VAL A 38 24.71 0.88 20.48
CA VAL A 38 25.13 2.06 19.73
C VAL A 38 24.02 2.49 18.79
N VAL A 39 23.66 3.75 18.84
CA VAL A 39 22.66 4.37 17.97
C VAL A 39 23.36 5.39 17.08
N ALA A 40 23.10 5.34 15.76
CA ALA A 40 23.64 6.30 14.82
C ALA A 40 22.51 7.12 14.17
N ASP A 41 22.71 8.42 14.07
CA ASP A 41 21.81 9.29 13.30
C ASP A 41 21.93 9.06 11.80
N TYR A 42 23.11 8.60 11.35
CA TYR A 42 23.34 8.28 9.95
C TYR A 42 24.36 7.14 9.76
N GLN A 43 24.07 6.26 8.79
CA GLN A 43 25.02 5.25 8.30
C GLN A 43 25.34 5.53 6.83
N SER A 44 26.63 5.77 6.53
CA SER A 44 27.07 6.03 5.14
C SER A 44 27.15 4.78 4.26
N ALA A 45 27.25 3.59 4.87
CA ALA A 45 27.21 2.30 4.18
C ALA A 45 26.53 1.23 5.07
N GLY A 46 25.25 1.45 5.37
CA GLY A 46 24.43 0.53 6.12
C GLY A 46 24.38 -0.85 5.43
N LYS A 47 24.61 -1.91 6.19
CA LYS A 47 24.63 -3.29 5.67
C LYS A 47 23.32 -4.00 6.00
N GLY A 48 22.76 -4.66 4.99
CA GLY A 48 21.77 -5.70 5.14
C GLY A 48 22.40 -7.09 5.10
N CYS A 49 21.62 -8.14 5.03
CA CYS A 49 22.10 -9.50 4.97
C CYS A 49 22.76 -9.80 3.60
N GLY A 50 24.00 -10.28 3.62
CA GLY A 50 24.80 -10.62 2.44
C GLY A 50 25.30 -9.38 1.69
N THR A 51 24.84 -9.15 0.45
CA THR A 51 25.24 -8.03 -0.40
C THR A 51 24.26 -6.85 -0.35
N ASN A 52 23.17 -6.95 0.43
CA ASN A 52 22.17 -5.93 0.52
C ASN A 52 22.65 -4.72 1.33
N SER A 53 22.21 -3.53 0.95
CA SER A 53 22.41 -2.28 1.68
C SER A 53 21.17 -1.91 2.48
N TRP A 54 21.36 -1.12 3.54
CA TRP A 54 20.28 -0.49 4.30
C TRP A 54 20.30 1.01 4.06
N GLU A 55 19.22 1.54 3.50
CA GLU A 55 19.03 2.98 3.30
C GLU A 55 18.46 3.60 4.59
N SER A 56 18.97 4.77 4.97
CA SER A 56 18.43 5.54 6.08
C SER A 56 18.70 7.03 5.86
N GLU A 57 17.66 7.85 5.87
CA GLU A 57 17.78 9.30 5.89
C GLU A 57 18.26 9.78 7.27
N ARG A 58 19.21 10.75 7.30
CA ARG A 58 19.81 11.26 8.53
C ARG A 58 18.74 11.74 9.52
N GLY A 59 18.78 11.18 10.73
CA GLY A 59 17.91 11.59 11.82
C GLY A 59 16.42 11.17 11.70
N LYS A 60 16.04 10.43 10.65
CA LYS A 60 14.65 10.04 10.43
C LYS A 60 14.32 8.63 10.93
N ASN A 61 15.26 7.72 10.83
CA ASN A 61 15.07 6.32 11.19
C ASN A 61 15.80 5.97 12.50
N LEU A 62 15.46 4.84 13.08
CA LEU A 62 16.17 4.28 14.23
C LEU A 62 17.12 3.20 13.72
N THR A 63 18.42 3.51 13.71
CA THR A 63 19.48 2.61 13.25
C THR A 63 20.44 2.39 14.39
N PHE A 64 20.51 1.16 14.90
CA PHE A 64 21.33 0.83 16.06
C PHE A 64 21.85 -0.60 16.02
N SER A 65 22.86 -0.89 16.83
CA SER A 65 23.33 -2.23 17.09
C SER A 65 23.46 -2.46 18.58
N MET A 66 23.17 -3.68 19.01
CA MET A 66 23.32 -4.12 20.38
C MET A 66 24.28 -5.31 20.47
N LEU A 67 25.11 -5.33 21.53
CA LEU A 67 25.97 -6.45 21.89
C LEU A 67 25.41 -7.12 23.14
N ILE A 68 25.20 -8.43 23.04
CA ILE A 68 24.80 -9.27 24.17
C ILE A 68 25.72 -10.47 24.30
N HIS A 69 25.73 -11.11 25.47
CA HIS A 69 26.52 -12.29 25.80
C HIS A 69 25.61 -13.46 26.20
N PRO A 70 24.94 -14.13 25.22
CA PRO A 70 23.92 -15.15 25.47
C PRO A 70 24.58 -16.55 25.69
N GLU A 71 25.46 -16.69 26.68
CA GLU A 71 26.20 -17.89 26.95
C GLU A 71 25.32 -19.12 27.27
N GLU A 72 24.08 -18.87 27.74
CA GLU A 72 23.05 -19.88 27.97
C GLU A 72 22.44 -20.47 26.70
N ILE A 73 22.59 -19.82 25.54
CA ILE A 73 22.06 -20.31 24.28
C ILE A 73 23.07 -21.18 23.58
N PRO A 74 22.78 -22.50 23.38
CA PRO A 74 23.67 -23.38 22.64
C PRO A 74 23.84 -22.94 21.19
N ALA A 75 25.06 -23.09 20.64
CA ALA A 75 25.36 -22.73 19.24
C ALA A 75 24.40 -23.38 18.22
N ILE A 76 23.96 -24.61 18.50
CA ILE A 76 22.99 -25.32 17.65
C ILE A 76 21.60 -24.63 17.61
N ARG A 77 21.28 -23.82 18.61
CA ARG A 77 20.02 -23.04 18.70
C ARG A 77 20.25 -21.55 18.45
N GLN A 78 21.31 -21.16 17.74
CA GLN A 78 21.64 -19.76 17.50
C GLN A 78 20.51 -18.96 16.82
N PHE A 79 19.60 -19.63 16.11
CA PHE A 79 18.44 -18.99 15.50
C PHE A 79 17.45 -18.44 16.54
N LEU A 80 17.47 -18.94 17.77
CA LEU A 80 16.66 -18.43 18.88
C LEU A 80 16.89 -16.93 19.12
N ILE A 81 18.09 -16.40 18.84
CA ILE A 81 18.34 -14.95 18.94
C ILE A 81 17.51 -14.18 17.91
N SER A 82 17.41 -14.70 16.67
CA SER A 82 16.53 -14.09 15.63
C SER A 82 15.07 -14.14 16.06
N GLU A 83 14.61 -15.23 16.66
CA GLU A 83 13.25 -15.36 17.16
C GLU A 83 12.97 -14.34 18.27
N ILE A 84 13.86 -14.23 19.27
CA ILE A 84 13.75 -13.28 20.39
C ILE A 84 13.65 -11.84 19.87
N VAL A 85 14.58 -11.43 19.01
CA VAL A 85 14.63 -10.06 18.48
C VAL A 85 13.38 -9.74 17.66
N SER A 86 12.97 -10.66 16.78
CA SER A 86 11.83 -10.46 15.90
C SER A 86 10.51 -10.38 16.68
N VAL A 87 10.32 -11.23 17.69
CA VAL A 87 9.15 -11.21 18.57
C VAL A 87 9.11 -9.89 19.36
N ALA A 88 10.25 -9.49 19.97
CA ALA A 88 10.34 -8.25 20.72
C ALA A 88 10.02 -7.02 19.85
N LEU A 89 10.53 -6.98 18.60
CA LEU A 89 10.21 -5.93 17.65
C LEU A 89 8.72 -5.89 17.29
N CYS A 90 8.11 -7.03 16.96
CA CYS A 90 6.68 -7.09 16.64
C CYS A 90 5.82 -6.62 17.82
N GLU A 91 6.13 -7.05 19.04
CA GLU A 91 5.39 -6.65 20.24
C GLU A 91 5.54 -5.14 20.53
N THR A 92 6.76 -4.59 20.39
CA THR A 92 7.02 -3.14 20.56
C THR A 92 6.27 -2.34 19.52
N LEU A 93 6.41 -2.69 18.24
CA LEU A 93 5.77 -1.98 17.14
C LEU A 93 4.24 -2.03 17.24
N ALA A 94 3.68 -3.18 17.64
CA ALA A 94 2.25 -3.32 17.87
C ALA A 94 1.75 -2.44 19.02
N SER A 95 2.54 -2.29 20.10
CA SER A 95 2.19 -1.40 21.22
C SER A 95 2.18 0.06 20.82
N VAL A 96 3.14 0.49 19.97
CA VAL A 96 3.27 1.88 19.52
C VAL A 96 2.24 2.24 18.45
N ALA A 97 1.99 1.33 17.51
CA ALA A 97 1.15 1.63 16.35
C ALA A 97 -0.32 1.21 16.51
N GLY A 98 -0.67 0.35 17.48
CA GLY A 98 -2.01 -0.23 17.58
C GLY A 98 -2.37 -1.18 16.41
N GLU A 99 -1.38 -1.59 15.62
CA GLU A 99 -1.51 -2.39 14.41
C GLU A 99 -0.74 -3.72 14.54
N SER A 100 -1.04 -4.68 13.67
CA SER A 100 -0.35 -5.97 13.66
C SER A 100 0.83 -5.96 12.71
N PHE A 101 1.96 -6.53 13.15
CA PHE A 101 3.17 -6.72 12.35
C PHE A 101 3.48 -8.21 12.21
N SER A 102 4.14 -8.58 11.13
CA SER A 102 4.51 -9.96 10.84
C SER A 102 6.00 -10.10 10.59
N ILE A 103 6.51 -11.31 10.80
CA ILE A 103 7.92 -11.64 10.61
C ILE A 103 8.08 -12.34 9.26
N LYS A 104 8.67 -11.66 8.29
CA LYS A 104 9.10 -12.33 7.06
C LYS A 104 10.41 -13.04 7.32
N TRP A 105 10.36 -14.36 7.30
CA TRP A 105 11.52 -15.21 7.51
C TRP A 105 12.71 -14.79 6.62
N PRO A 106 13.93 -14.77 7.18
CA PRO A 106 14.26 -15.18 8.54
C PRO A 106 14.16 -14.06 9.60
N ASN A 107 14.21 -12.77 9.25
CA ASN A 107 14.56 -11.70 10.17
C ASN A 107 14.12 -10.28 9.73
N ASP A 108 13.13 -10.17 8.86
CA ASP A 108 12.57 -8.86 8.47
C ASP A 108 11.19 -8.66 9.11
N ILE A 109 10.89 -7.44 9.57
CA ILE A 109 9.55 -7.10 10.09
C ILE A 109 8.77 -6.38 9.01
N TYR A 110 7.56 -6.85 8.79
CA TYR A 110 6.64 -6.40 7.77
C TYR A 110 5.36 -5.85 8.39
N TYR A 111 4.87 -4.75 7.81
CA TYR A 111 3.51 -4.29 7.96
C TYR A 111 2.76 -4.62 6.67
N ARG A 112 1.78 -5.52 6.74
CA ARG A 112 1.16 -6.11 5.55
C ARG A 112 2.25 -6.69 4.61
N ASP A 113 2.31 -6.23 3.35
CA ASP A 113 3.30 -6.66 2.36
C ASP A 113 4.53 -5.72 2.28
N GLN A 114 4.72 -4.81 3.24
CA GLN A 114 5.76 -3.78 3.21
C GLN A 114 6.80 -3.97 4.31
N LYS A 115 8.07 -3.76 3.97
CA LYS A 115 9.19 -3.92 4.90
C LYS A 115 9.35 -2.67 5.77
N LEU A 116 9.16 -2.83 7.09
CA LEU A 116 9.36 -1.79 8.09
C LEU A 116 10.75 -1.84 8.72
N CYS A 117 11.25 -3.06 9.01
CA CYS A 117 12.48 -3.24 9.75
C CYS A 117 13.32 -4.38 9.17
N GLY A 118 14.65 -4.23 9.23
CA GLY A 118 15.62 -5.26 8.90
C GLY A 118 16.55 -5.54 10.08
N ILE A 119 16.91 -6.81 10.27
CA ILE A 119 17.77 -7.29 11.36
C ILE A 119 18.99 -7.97 10.77
N LEU A 120 20.17 -7.72 11.33
CA LEU A 120 21.43 -8.38 10.95
C LEU A 120 22.16 -8.88 12.19
N ILE A 121 22.18 -10.20 12.38
CA ILE A 121 22.79 -10.84 13.54
C ILE A 121 24.12 -11.49 13.16
N GLU A 122 25.13 -11.20 13.94
CA GLU A 122 26.50 -11.73 13.78
C GLU A 122 26.95 -12.36 15.09
N ASN A 123 26.97 -13.70 15.14
CA ASN A 123 27.33 -14.47 16.32
C ASN A 123 28.81 -14.84 16.34
N GLN A 124 29.44 -14.74 17.49
CA GLN A 124 30.75 -15.31 17.76
C GLN A 124 30.59 -16.53 18.66
N LEU A 125 31.01 -17.67 18.16
CA LEU A 125 30.92 -18.95 18.87
C LEU A 125 32.17 -19.24 19.72
N GLN A 126 31.96 -19.85 20.88
CA GLN A 126 33.03 -20.40 21.74
C GLN A 126 32.65 -21.81 22.15
N GLY A 127 33.26 -22.79 21.50
CA GLY A 127 32.90 -24.19 21.71
C GLY A 127 31.46 -24.46 21.26
N SER A 128 30.62 -24.92 22.16
CA SER A 128 29.20 -25.27 21.91
C SER A 128 28.24 -24.17 22.28
N THR A 129 28.71 -22.99 22.68
CA THR A 129 27.86 -21.86 23.09
C THR A 129 28.12 -20.60 22.24
N ILE A 130 27.22 -19.62 22.33
CA ILE A 130 27.38 -18.31 21.71
C ILE A 130 28.04 -17.41 22.75
N LYS A 131 29.27 -16.97 22.47
CA LYS A 131 30.00 -16.06 23.34
C LYS A 131 29.42 -14.65 23.26
N ASP A 132 29.37 -14.15 22.03
CA ASP A 132 28.93 -12.77 21.74
C ASP A 132 27.95 -12.78 20.57
N SER A 133 26.94 -11.91 20.62
CA SER A 133 26.05 -11.64 19.51
C SER A 133 25.94 -10.14 19.28
N ILE A 134 26.28 -9.68 18.07
CA ILE A 134 26.08 -8.31 17.63
C ILE A 134 24.83 -8.30 16.74
N ILE A 135 23.82 -7.55 17.17
CA ILE A 135 22.50 -7.50 16.55
C ILE A 135 22.30 -6.09 16.00
N GLY A 136 22.39 -5.93 14.69
CA GLY A 136 22.07 -4.69 13.99
C GLY A 136 20.60 -4.63 13.63
N ILE A 137 19.97 -3.50 13.91
CA ILE A 137 18.54 -3.27 13.66
C ILE A 137 18.36 -1.92 12.98
N GLY A 138 17.65 -1.92 11.86
CA GLY A 138 17.21 -0.71 11.18
C GLY A 138 15.69 -0.68 11.12
N ILE A 139 15.08 0.34 11.73
CA ILE A 139 13.63 0.55 11.72
C ILE A 139 13.35 1.83 10.94
N ASN A 140 12.51 1.76 9.93
CA ASN A 140 12.01 2.95 9.22
C ASN A 140 10.99 3.65 10.11
N VAL A 141 11.36 4.80 10.70
CA VAL A 141 10.51 5.49 11.68
C VAL A 141 9.80 6.68 11.04
N ASN A 142 10.56 7.70 10.64
CA ASN A 142 10.01 8.97 10.16
C ASN A 142 10.38 9.31 8.70
N GLN A 143 11.03 8.41 7.98
CA GLN A 143 11.37 8.60 6.58
C GLN A 143 10.11 8.49 5.72
N GLU A 144 9.89 9.46 4.82
CA GLU A 144 8.71 9.51 3.96
C GLU A 144 9.01 9.04 2.53
N VAL A 145 10.22 9.29 2.04
CA VAL A 145 10.64 8.96 0.68
C VAL A 145 11.81 7.98 0.73
N PHE A 146 11.70 6.87 0.03
CA PHE A 146 12.75 5.87 -0.14
C PHE A 146 13.29 5.94 -1.57
N LEU A 147 14.61 6.05 -1.71
CA LEU A 147 15.28 6.25 -3.00
C LEU A 147 16.01 5.00 -3.50
N SER A 148 16.18 3.99 -2.65
CA SER A 148 16.84 2.74 -3.03
C SER A 148 15.90 1.77 -3.75
N ASP A 149 16.47 0.79 -4.46
CA ASP A 149 15.74 -0.32 -5.07
C ASP A 149 15.21 -1.34 -4.06
N ALA A 150 15.11 -0.96 -2.76
CA ALA A 150 14.54 -1.83 -1.73
C ALA A 150 13.06 -2.10 -2.06
N PRO A 151 12.63 -3.36 -2.16
CA PRO A 151 11.25 -3.66 -2.48
C PRO A 151 10.35 -3.21 -1.32
N ASN A 152 9.31 -2.46 -1.66
CA ASN A 152 8.18 -2.11 -0.78
C ASN A 152 8.53 -1.64 0.66
N PRO A 153 9.42 -0.64 0.87
CA PRO A 153 9.67 -0.11 2.20
C PRO A 153 8.47 0.71 2.71
N VAL A 154 8.30 0.72 4.04
CA VAL A 154 7.32 1.57 4.73
C VAL A 154 7.92 2.09 6.02
N SER A 155 7.48 3.26 6.50
CA SER A 155 7.85 3.81 7.81
C SER A 155 6.66 3.86 8.77
N LEU A 156 6.93 3.96 10.07
CA LEU A 156 5.89 4.17 11.08
C LEU A 156 5.11 5.47 10.82
N ARG A 157 5.79 6.54 10.39
CA ARG A 157 5.14 7.79 10.03
C ARG A 157 4.12 7.63 8.91
N GLN A 158 4.44 6.84 7.88
CA GLN A 158 3.51 6.55 6.78
C GLN A 158 2.31 5.71 7.25
N ILE A 159 2.51 4.82 8.23
CA ILE A 159 1.43 3.99 8.80
C ILE A 159 0.51 4.83 9.69
N LEU A 160 1.09 5.70 10.53
CA LEU A 160 0.38 6.42 11.60
C LEU A 160 -0.08 7.83 11.18
N GLY A 161 0.52 8.40 10.13
CA GLY A 161 0.24 9.77 9.68
C GLY A 161 0.89 10.87 10.54
N HIS A 162 1.75 10.54 11.49
CA HIS A 162 2.47 11.50 12.34
C HIS A 162 3.88 11.02 12.71
N GLU A 163 4.74 11.92 13.17
CA GLU A 163 6.09 11.56 13.63
C GLU A 163 6.05 10.74 14.92
N VAL A 164 7.00 9.79 15.02
CA VAL A 164 7.20 8.91 16.18
C VAL A 164 8.52 9.27 16.85
N ASP A 165 8.54 9.33 18.18
CA ASP A 165 9.73 9.54 18.98
C ASP A 165 10.66 8.33 18.92
N ARG A 166 11.83 8.48 18.29
CA ARG A 166 12.82 7.40 18.10
C ARG A 166 13.43 6.91 19.42
N GLU A 167 13.63 7.83 20.38
CA GLU A 167 14.22 7.48 21.68
C GLU A 167 13.23 6.70 22.54
N ALA A 168 11.98 7.13 22.56
CA ALA A 168 10.91 6.38 23.24
C ALA A 168 10.77 4.96 22.63
N LEU A 169 10.78 4.85 21.30
CA LEU A 169 10.71 3.56 20.59
C LEU A 169 11.91 2.65 20.94
N LEU A 170 13.13 3.20 21.03
CA LEU A 170 14.30 2.43 21.43
C LEU A 170 14.16 1.90 22.85
N ASN A 171 13.76 2.76 23.79
CA ASN A 171 13.60 2.37 25.19
C ASN A 171 12.52 1.29 25.37
N ASP A 172 11.38 1.43 24.68
CA ASP A 172 10.33 0.42 24.69
C ASP A 172 10.82 -0.91 24.11
N PHE A 173 11.60 -0.87 23.03
CA PHE A 173 12.20 -2.07 22.45
C PHE A 173 13.19 -2.74 23.41
N LEU A 174 14.10 -2.00 24.03
CA LEU A 174 15.09 -2.58 24.94
C LEU A 174 14.42 -3.24 26.16
N GLN A 175 13.38 -2.64 26.69
CA GLN A 175 12.58 -3.24 27.77
C GLN A 175 11.88 -4.50 27.28
N ARG A 176 11.22 -4.47 26.14
CA ARG A 176 10.52 -5.64 25.57
C ARG A 176 11.49 -6.76 25.19
N PHE A 177 12.67 -6.41 24.66
CA PHE A 177 13.71 -7.37 24.35
C PHE A 177 14.16 -8.13 25.61
N GLU A 178 14.38 -7.44 26.72
CA GLU A 178 14.74 -8.09 28.00
C GLU A 178 13.64 -9.04 28.48
N GLU A 179 12.36 -8.62 28.40
CA GLU A 179 11.21 -9.45 28.78
C GLU A 179 11.15 -10.73 27.90
N VAL A 180 11.33 -10.60 26.59
CA VAL A 180 11.28 -11.75 25.65
C VAL A 180 12.50 -12.64 25.80
N PHE A 181 13.68 -12.07 26.05
CA PHE A 181 14.93 -12.83 26.23
C PHE A 181 14.84 -13.79 27.42
N HIS A 182 14.13 -13.40 28.47
CA HIS A 182 13.93 -14.24 29.67
C HIS A 182 12.69 -15.15 29.60
N ARG A 183 11.95 -15.18 28.48
CA ARG A 183 10.88 -16.16 28.27
C ARG A 183 11.44 -17.55 28.03
N GLU A 184 10.63 -18.57 28.33
CA GLU A 184 10.95 -19.94 27.90
C GLU A 184 11.15 -20.02 26.38
N ALA A 185 12.21 -20.68 25.94
CA ALA A 185 12.60 -20.72 24.53
C ALA A 185 11.51 -21.31 23.61
N GLU A 186 10.78 -22.32 24.09
CA GLU A 186 9.66 -22.93 23.37
C GLU A 186 8.53 -21.94 23.15
N ARG A 187 8.23 -21.10 24.15
CA ARG A 187 7.22 -20.06 24.04
C ARG A 187 7.64 -18.96 23.04
N VAL A 188 8.91 -18.57 23.05
CA VAL A 188 9.43 -17.62 22.05
C VAL A 188 9.28 -18.17 20.63
N SER A 189 9.65 -19.45 20.43
CA SER A 189 9.52 -20.11 19.13
C SER A 189 8.06 -20.24 18.68
N ASP A 190 7.11 -20.44 19.62
CA ASP A 190 5.68 -20.47 19.32
C ASP A 190 5.16 -19.06 18.94
N ASP A 191 5.56 -18.02 19.68
CA ASP A 191 5.23 -16.63 19.37
C ASP A 191 5.80 -16.21 18.01
N TYR A 192 7.05 -16.59 17.70
CA TYR A 192 7.69 -16.37 16.41
C TYR A 192 6.89 -17.02 15.28
N ARG A 193 6.54 -18.31 15.40
CA ARG A 193 5.75 -19.03 14.40
C ARG A 193 4.37 -18.42 14.20
N ARG A 194 3.74 -17.92 15.26
CA ARG A 194 2.43 -17.25 15.20
C ARG A 194 2.51 -15.95 14.40
N LEU A 195 3.61 -15.22 14.49
CA LEU A 195 3.83 -13.94 13.83
C LEU A 195 4.38 -14.05 12.40
N LEU A 196 4.64 -15.28 11.89
CA LEU A 196 5.20 -15.46 10.56
C LEU A 196 4.28 -14.90 9.46
N TYR A 197 4.89 -14.19 8.54
CA TYR A 197 4.30 -13.68 7.32
C TYR A 197 3.97 -14.83 6.36
N HIS A 198 2.84 -14.78 5.68
CA HIS A 198 2.39 -15.80 4.71
C HIS A 198 2.21 -17.22 5.30
N LYS A 199 1.76 -17.34 6.56
CA LYS A 199 1.60 -18.66 7.21
C LYS A 199 0.25 -19.33 6.99
N ASP A 200 -0.81 -18.55 6.69
CA ASP A 200 -2.19 -19.05 6.82
C ASP A 200 -2.75 -19.68 5.54
N ASP A 201 -2.12 -19.48 4.38
CA ASP A 201 -2.59 -19.97 3.09
C ASP A 201 -1.41 -20.37 2.17
N TYR A 202 -1.73 -20.76 0.93
CA TYR A 202 -0.76 -21.04 -0.12
C TYR A 202 -0.35 -19.77 -0.85
N TYR A 203 0.96 -19.48 -0.81
CA TYR A 203 1.57 -18.30 -1.45
C TYR A 203 2.59 -18.73 -2.51
N GLU A 204 3.00 -17.78 -3.33
CA GLU A 204 3.97 -18.03 -4.39
C GLU A 204 5.39 -17.82 -3.87
N TYR A 205 6.25 -18.77 -4.19
CA TYR A 205 7.68 -18.80 -3.85
C TYR A 205 8.49 -19.13 -5.10
N GLU A 206 9.77 -18.78 -5.08
CA GLU A 206 10.73 -19.11 -6.12
C GLU A 206 11.99 -19.73 -5.52
N ASP A 207 12.42 -20.86 -6.06
CA ASP A 207 13.71 -21.51 -5.76
C ASP A 207 14.52 -21.70 -7.05
N VAL A 208 15.65 -22.37 -6.97
CA VAL A 208 16.52 -22.67 -8.14
C VAL A 208 15.83 -23.48 -9.23
N LYS A 209 14.67 -24.10 -8.96
CA LYS A 209 13.89 -24.89 -9.91
C LYS A 209 12.77 -24.07 -10.57
N GLY A 210 12.50 -22.86 -10.08
CA GLY A 210 11.46 -21.96 -10.54
C GLY A 210 10.38 -21.66 -9.51
N GLN A 211 9.28 -21.08 -9.99
CA GLN A 211 8.17 -20.65 -9.16
C GLN A 211 7.25 -21.80 -8.78
N PHE A 212 6.76 -21.78 -7.54
CA PHE A 212 5.83 -22.77 -7.03
C PHE A 212 4.94 -22.18 -5.93
N LYS A 213 3.78 -22.81 -5.69
CA LYS A 213 2.88 -22.46 -4.58
C LYS A 213 3.12 -23.38 -3.41
N ALA A 214 3.22 -22.79 -2.22
CA ALA A 214 3.38 -23.55 -0.98
C ALA A 214 2.77 -22.80 0.22
N LYS A 215 2.47 -23.57 1.26
CA LYS A 215 2.07 -23.07 2.57
C LYS A 215 3.26 -23.20 3.54
N LEU A 216 3.49 -22.17 4.34
CA LEU A 216 4.50 -22.22 5.39
C LEU A 216 4.01 -23.16 6.51
N LEU A 217 4.77 -24.22 6.77
CA LEU A 217 4.47 -25.17 7.83
C LEU A 217 5.19 -24.86 9.13
N ASN A 218 6.50 -24.57 9.06
CA ASN A 218 7.32 -24.42 10.25
C ASN A 218 8.65 -23.72 9.92
N VAL A 219 9.32 -23.25 10.98
CA VAL A 219 10.74 -22.93 10.98
C VAL A 219 11.41 -23.84 11.99
N LEU A 220 12.47 -24.53 11.57
CA LEU A 220 13.22 -25.49 12.41
C LEU A 220 14.11 -24.73 13.41
N ASN A 221 14.55 -25.42 14.47
CA ASN A 221 15.40 -24.82 15.52
C ASN A 221 16.74 -24.28 14.99
N ASP A 222 17.20 -24.80 13.85
CA ASP A 222 18.40 -24.31 13.16
C ASP A 222 18.11 -23.14 12.17
N GLY A 223 16.85 -22.68 12.11
CA GLY A 223 16.41 -21.56 11.31
C GLY A 223 15.97 -21.90 9.89
N ARG A 224 15.98 -23.18 9.47
CA ARG A 224 15.51 -23.57 8.14
C ARG A 224 13.99 -23.47 8.03
N LEU A 225 13.53 -22.95 6.90
CA LEU A 225 12.12 -22.80 6.54
C LEU A 225 11.57 -24.12 5.99
N VAL A 226 10.38 -24.51 6.44
CA VAL A 226 9.65 -25.69 5.93
C VAL A 226 8.39 -25.22 5.22
N LEU A 227 8.31 -25.47 3.93
CA LEU A 227 7.18 -25.19 3.07
C LEU A 227 6.51 -26.50 2.62
N LEU A 228 5.16 -26.52 2.57
CA LEU A 228 4.38 -27.62 1.99
C LEU A 228 3.84 -27.15 0.64
N ASP A 229 4.27 -27.78 -0.45
CA ASP A 229 3.75 -27.44 -1.78
C ASP A 229 2.35 -27.99 -2.03
N THR A 230 1.73 -27.60 -3.15
CA THR A 230 0.38 -28.02 -3.52
C THR A 230 0.26 -29.52 -3.86
N GLU A 231 1.39 -30.21 -4.03
CA GLU A 231 1.45 -31.67 -4.26
C GLU A 231 1.59 -32.44 -2.94
N GLY A 232 1.65 -31.72 -1.80
CA GLY A 232 1.80 -32.31 -0.48
C GLY A 232 3.24 -32.68 -0.11
N THR A 233 4.23 -32.18 -0.87
CA THR A 233 5.67 -32.41 -0.60
C THR A 233 6.20 -31.31 0.33
N ALA A 234 6.84 -31.72 1.43
CA ALA A 234 7.54 -30.78 2.32
C ALA A 234 8.92 -30.44 1.73
N ARG A 235 9.16 -29.14 1.53
CA ARG A 235 10.43 -28.58 1.06
C ARG A 235 11.11 -27.83 2.20
N ILE A 236 12.39 -28.07 2.40
CA ILE A 236 13.19 -27.46 3.47
C ILE A 236 14.25 -26.57 2.85
N TYR A 237 14.33 -25.32 3.29
CA TYR A 237 15.23 -24.31 2.73
C TYR A 237 16.09 -23.66 3.79
N ALA A 238 17.37 -23.53 3.51
CA ALA A 238 18.26 -22.63 4.20
C ALA A 238 18.07 -21.17 3.69
N PHE A 239 18.64 -20.22 4.41
CA PHE A 239 18.57 -18.82 4.03
C PHE A 239 19.09 -18.58 2.60
N LYS A 240 18.36 -17.79 1.79
CA LYS A 240 18.59 -17.49 0.37
C LYS A 240 18.36 -18.63 -0.63
N GLU A 241 17.92 -19.81 -0.22
CA GLU A 241 17.59 -20.90 -1.14
C GLU A 241 16.16 -20.75 -1.71
N VAL A 242 15.32 -19.96 -1.07
CA VAL A 242 13.96 -19.65 -1.52
C VAL A 242 13.67 -18.17 -1.33
N SER A 243 12.94 -17.60 -2.29
CA SER A 243 12.41 -16.23 -2.25
C SER A 243 10.90 -16.24 -2.16
N TYR A 244 10.36 -15.34 -1.34
CA TYR A 244 8.94 -15.03 -1.38
C TYR A 244 8.66 -14.23 -2.65
N ILE A 245 7.75 -14.70 -3.49
CA ILE A 245 7.17 -13.87 -4.53
C ILE A 245 6.10 -13.02 -3.82
N ILE A 246 6.57 -11.91 -3.29
CA ILE A 246 5.66 -10.86 -2.89
C ILE A 246 5.29 -10.23 -4.22
N ASN A 247 4.10 -10.56 -4.75
CA ASN A 247 3.58 -9.76 -5.81
C ASN A 247 3.70 -8.33 -5.29
N ASN A 248 4.58 -7.54 -5.87
CA ASN A 248 4.64 -6.11 -5.65
C ASN A 248 3.31 -5.55 -6.20
N ARG A 249 2.23 -5.82 -5.48
CA ARG A 249 1.13 -4.90 -5.44
C ARG A 249 1.78 -3.67 -4.81
N TYR A 250 2.31 -2.81 -5.67
CA TYR A 250 2.52 -1.43 -5.28
C TYR A 250 1.29 -1.11 -4.47
N MET A 251 1.45 -0.78 -3.18
CA MET A 251 0.28 -0.37 -2.40
C MET A 251 -0.21 0.86 -3.14
N ALA A 252 -1.21 0.63 -3.97
CA ALA A 252 -1.87 1.72 -4.65
C ALA A 252 -2.24 2.74 -3.55
N ARG A 253 -2.02 4.00 -3.79
CA ARG A 253 -2.35 5.10 -2.86
C ARG A 253 -3.73 4.94 -2.22
N PHE A 254 -4.61 4.22 -2.91
CA PHE A 254 -6.00 3.95 -2.52
C PHE A 254 -6.34 2.48 -2.74
N ASN A 255 -7.02 1.86 -1.79
CA ASN A 255 -7.44 0.45 -1.88
C ASN A 255 -8.74 0.28 -2.67
N ARG A 256 -9.69 1.22 -2.51
CA ARG A 256 -10.98 1.22 -3.20
C ARG A 256 -11.24 2.59 -3.81
N ILE A 257 -11.47 2.63 -5.11
CA ILE A 257 -11.70 3.88 -5.85
C ILE A 257 -13.05 3.89 -6.54
N LEU A 258 -13.63 5.09 -6.67
CA LEU A 258 -14.63 5.35 -7.67
C LEU A 258 -14.00 6.13 -8.82
N LEU A 259 -13.90 5.51 -10.00
CA LEU A 259 -13.43 6.17 -11.21
C LEU A 259 -14.62 6.75 -11.98
N LYS A 260 -14.67 8.08 -12.08
CA LYS A 260 -15.67 8.78 -12.89
C LYS A 260 -15.09 9.16 -14.25
N LEU A 261 -15.69 8.66 -15.31
CA LEU A 261 -15.32 8.93 -16.69
C LEU A 261 -16.36 9.81 -17.38
N SER A 262 -15.90 10.73 -18.23
CA SER A 262 -16.80 11.50 -19.10
C SER A 262 -17.19 10.66 -20.32
N GLY A 263 -18.49 10.60 -20.66
CA GLY A 263 -18.91 10.01 -21.92
C GLY A 263 -18.31 10.72 -23.15
N GLU A 264 -18.07 12.03 -23.04
CA GLU A 264 -17.43 12.81 -24.12
C GLU A 264 -16.00 12.35 -24.42
N SER A 265 -15.28 11.85 -23.43
CA SER A 265 -13.94 11.30 -23.64
C SER A 265 -13.95 10.02 -24.49
N LEU A 266 -15.10 9.32 -24.58
CA LEU A 266 -15.26 8.15 -25.44
C LEU A 266 -15.43 8.47 -26.92
N MET A 267 -15.72 9.74 -27.28
CA MET A 267 -15.93 10.12 -28.68
C MET A 267 -14.65 10.07 -29.54
N GLY A 268 -13.51 10.15 -28.88
CA GLY A 268 -12.23 10.25 -29.57
C GLY A 268 -12.18 11.42 -30.55
N LYS A 269 -11.58 11.20 -31.70
CA LYS A 269 -11.49 12.19 -32.79
C LYS A 269 -12.79 12.34 -33.59
N GLN A 270 -13.73 11.40 -33.45
CA GLN A 270 -14.99 11.39 -34.21
C GLN A 270 -15.98 12.48 -33.76
N GLY A 271 -15.88 12.93 -32.50
CA GLY A 271 -16.76 13.95 -31.93
C GLY A 271 -18.19 13.48 -31.58
N TYR A 272 -18.50 12.18 -31.72
CA TYR A 272 -19.76 11.54 -31.34
C TYR A 272 -19.58 10.03 -31.12
N GLY A 273 -20.53 9.40 -30.44
CA GLY A 273 -20.56 7.94 -30.28
C GLY A 273 -19.43 7.40 -29.38
N ILE A 274 -18.93 6.23 -29.73
CA ILE A 274 -17.89 5.50 -28.99
C ILE A 274 -16.75 5.17 -29.93
N ASP A 275 -15.54 5.67 -29.63
CA ASP A 275 -14.32 5.38 -30.35
C ASP A 275 -13.70 4.09 -29.79
N PRO A 276 -13.50 3.04 -30.63
CA PRO A 276 -12.95 1.74 -30.16
C PRO A 276 -11.51 1.84 -29.64
N GLU A 277 -10.66 2.71 -30.22
CA GLU A 277 -9.27 2.89 -29.77
C GLU A 277 -9.25 3.50 -28.36
N ARG A 278 -10.03 4.56 -28.15
CA ARG A 278 -10.15 5.21 -26.85
C ARG A 278 -10.70 4.27 -25.77
N LEU A 279 -11.68 3.47 -26.14
CA LEU A 279 -12.26 2.46 -25.25
C LEU A 279 -11.25 1.39 -24.85
N SER A 280 -10.44 0.93 -25.82
CA SER A 280 -9.34 -0.02 -25.58
C SER A 280 -8.26 0.56 -24.67
N ASP A 281 -7.89 1.84 -24.83
CA ASP A 281 -6.87 2.51 -23.99
C ASP A 281 -7.37 2.63 -22.55
N TYR A 282 -8.65 2.96 -22.34
CA TYR A 282 -9.23 3.00 -21.01
C TYR A 282 -9.27 1.61 -20.36
N ALA A 283 -9.66 0.59 -21.12
CA ALA A 283 -9.69 -0.78 -20.62
C ALA A 283 -8.29 -1.28 -20.18
N LYS A 284 -7.24 -0.93 -20.93
CA LYS A 284 -5.85 -1.27 -20.56
C LYS A 284 -5.40 -0.56 -19.27
N GLN A 285 -5.65 0.75 -19.15
CA GLN A 285 -5.31 1.50 -17.94
C GLN A 285 -6.06 0.98 -16.70
N ILE A 286 -7.35 0.65 -16.84
CA ILE A 286 -8.15 0.06 -15.76
C ILE A 286 -7.62 -1.33 -15.40
N LYS A 287 -7.19 -2.13 -16.39
CA LYS A 287 -6.55 -3.42 -16.16
C LYS A 287 -5.30 -3.27 -15.29
N GLU A 288 -4.37 -2.39 -15.68
CA GLU A 288 -3.13 -2.14 -14.93
C GLU A 288 -3.43 -1.85 -13.45
N VAL A 289 -4.41 -0.99 -13.17
CA VAL A 289 -4.79 -0.65 -11.78
C VAL A 289 -5.52 -1.81 -11.07
N SER A 290 -6.34 -2.58 -11.78
CA SER A 290 -7.00 -3.75 -11.20
C SER A 290 -6.00 -4.84 -10.82
N GLU A 291 -4.94 -5.00 -11.61
CA GLU A 291 -3.83 -5.93 -11.34
C GLU A 291 -2.98 -5.50 -10.13
N MET A 292 -3.01 -4.22 -9.75
CA MET A 292 -2.44 -3.72 -8.48
C MET A 292 -3.29 -4.16 -7.26
N GLY A 293 -4.45 -4.81 -7.47
CA GLY A 293 -5.36 -5.26 -6.42
C GLY A 293 -6.31 -4.20 -5.91
N VAL A 294 -6.42 -3.07 -6.61
CA VAL A 294 -7.35 -1.99 -6.30
C VAL A 294 -8.79 -2.44 -6.62
N GLN A 295 -9.70 -2.19 -5.71
CA GLN A 295 -11.12 -2.37 -5.90
C GLN A 295 -11.68 -1.18 -6.68
N ILE A 296 -12.23 -1.42 -7.87
CA ILE A 296 -12.61 -0.34 -8.80
C ILE A 296 -14.11 -0.35 -9.05
N GLY A 297 -14.78 0.74 -8.62
CA GLY A 297 -16.11 1.12 -9.10
C GLY A 297 -15.98 2.17 -10.21
N ILE A 298 -16.75 2.05 -11.28
CA ILE A 298 -16.71 2.97 -12.43
C ILE A 298 -18.09 3.57 -12.66
N VAL A 299 -18.15 4.89 -12.82
CA VAL A 299 -19.32 5.60 -13.34
C VAL A 299 -18.92 6.29 -14.63
N ILE A 300 -19.71 6.10 -15.70
CA ILE A 300 -19.45 6.73 -17.00
C ILE A 300 -20.65 7.56 -17.45
N GLY A 301 -20.38 8.78 -17.91
CA GLY A 301 -21.41 9.70 -18.43
C GLY A 301 -21.98 9.25 -19.77
N GLY A 302 -23.16 9.77 -20.14
CA GLY A 302 -23.85 9.48 -21.41
C GLY A 302 -23.78 10.60 -22.45
N GLY A 303 -22.99 11.68 -22.20
CA GLY A 303 -23.00 12.91 -22.99
C GLY A 303 -22.57 12.78 -24.46
N ASN A 304 -21.86 11.71 -24.83
CA ASN A 304 -21.49 11.35 -26.19
C ASN A 304 -22.66 10.81 -27.03
N ILE A 305 -23.71 10.32 -26.35
CA ILE A 305 -24.89 9.72 -26.99
C ILE A 305 -26.08 10.66 -26.87
N PHE A 306 -26.38 11.13 -25.66
CA PHE A 306 -27.51 12.02 -25.40
C PHE A 306 -27.27 12.96 -24.21
N ARG A 307 -27.68 14.24 -24.36
CA ARG A 307 -27.62 15.26 -23.30
C ARG A 307 -29.03 15.73 -22.96
N GLY A 308 -29.53 15.39 -21.77
CA GLY A 308 -30.90 15.72 -21.31
C GLY A 308 -31.21 17.22 -21.29
N LEU A 309 -30.28 18.07 -20.80
CA LEU A 309 -30.43 19.53 -20.77
C LEU A 309 -30.57 20.16 -22.16
N SER A 310 -29.80 19.69 -23.15
CA SER A 310 -29.90 20.17 -24.54
C SER A 310 -31.18 19.69 -25.21
N GLY A 311 -31.71 18.53 -24.77
CA GLY A 311 -32.99 18.00 -25.24
C GLY A 311 -34.18 18.80 -24.76
N SER A 312 -34.20 19.25 -23.48
CA SER A 312 -35.31 20.06 -22.92
C SER A 312 -35.47 21.42 -23.64
N GLN A 313 -34.34 22.00 -24.07
CA GLN A 313 -34.35 23.22 -24.90
C GLN A 313 -34.94 22.98 -26.32
N LYS A 314 -35.02 21.74 -26.78
CA LYS A 314 -35.58 21.32 -28.08
C LYS A 314 -36.99 20.73 -27.95
N GLY A 315 -37.72 20.98 -26.84
CA GLY A 315 -39.10 20.55 -26.64
C GLY A 315 -39.30 19.16 -26.02
N PHE A 316 -38.23 18.50 -25.54
CA PHE A 316 -38.36 17.25 -24.75
C PHE A 316 -38.79 17.55 -23.32
N ASP A 317 -39.63 16.70 -22.75
CA ASP A 317 -39.91 16.66 -21.32
C ASP A 317 -38.63 16.37 -20.54
N ARG A 318 -38.38 17.12 -19.47
CA ARG A 318 -37.16 17.02 -18.69
C ARG A 318 -36.95 15.58 -18.13
N VAL A 319 -37.99 14.94 -17.61
CA VAL A 319 -37.92 13.61 -17.03
C VAL A 319 -37.56 12.58 -18.12
N LYS A 320 -38.19 12.68 -19.29
CA LYS A 320 -37.89 11.82 -20.44
C LYS A 320 -36.46 12.04 -20.94
N GLY A 321 -36.00 13.29 -21.00
CA GLY A 321 -34.63 13.60 -21.36
C GLY A 321 -33.60 13.00 -20.39
N ASP A 322 -33.84 13.07 -19.08
CA ASP A 322 -32.97 12.49 -18.08
C ASP A 322 -32.98 10.94 -18.13
N GLN A 323 -34.14 10.31 -18.37
CA GLN A 323 -34.28 8.89 -18.61
C GLN A 323 -33.48 8.43 -19.85
N MET A 324 -33.54 9.21 -20.96
CA MET A 324 -32.72 8.94 -22.14
C MET A 324 -31.22 9.03 -21.82
N GLY A 325 -30.81 10.00 -21.02
CA GLY A 325 -29.45 10.13 -20.51
C GLY A 325 -29.01 8.92 -19.66
N MET A 326 -29.90 8.39 -18.81
CA MET A 326 -29.65 7.15 -18.06
C MET A 326 -29.42 5.97 -19.01
N CYS A 327 -30.24 5.79 -20.03
CA CYS A 327 -30.07 4.75 -21.05
C CYS A 327 -28.73 4.93 -21.80
N ALA A 328 -28.34 6.16 -22.10
CA ALA A 328 -27.06 6.46 -22.74
C ALA A 328 -25.86 5.98 -21.88
N THR A 329 -25.92 6.14 -20.56
CA THR A 329 -24.87 5.61 -19.66
C THR A 329 -24.83 4.10 -19.68
N VAL A 330 -25.95 3.40 -19.84
CA VAL A 330 -26.01 1.93 -19.95
C VAL A 330 -25.30 1.46 -21.21
N ILE A 331 -25.52 2.14 -22.35
CA ILE A 331 -24.83 1.82 -23.62
C ILE A 331 -23.30 1.94 -23.44
N ASN A 332 -22.83 3.05 -22.86
CA ASN A 332 -21.39 3.23 -22.60
C ASN A 332 -20.85 2.18 -21.62
N SER A 333 -21.63 1.80 -20.61
CA SER A 333 -21.23 0.79 -19.62
C SER A 333 -21.09 -0.61 -20.27
N LEU A 334 -21.98 -0.98 -21.18
CA LEU A 334 -21.88 -2.24 -21.92
C LEU A 334 -20.67 -2.27 -22.85
N ALA A 335 -20.36 -1.15 -23.51
CA ALA A 335 -19.18 -1.03 -24.35
C ALA A 335 -17.89 -1.17 -23.53
N LEU A 336 -17.79 -0.48 -22.37
CA LEU A 336 -16.66 -0.61 -21.47
C LEU A 336 -16.54 -2.01 -20.87
N SER A 337 -17.65 -2.64 -20.48
CA SER A 337 -17.68 -4.03 -20.01
C SER A 337 -17.12 -4.99 -21.03
N SER A 338 -17.51 -4.84 -22.30
CA SER A 338 -16.98 -5.65 -23.42
C SER A 338 -15.47 -5.44 -23.60
N ALA A 339 -14.98 -4.19 -23.55
CA ALA A 339 -13.57 -3.88 -23.69
C ALA A 339 -12.73 -4.43 -22.53
N LEU A 340 -13.23 -4.33 -21.28
CA LEU A 340 -12.59 -4.93 -20.12
C LEU A 340 -12.50 -6.45 -20.22
N GLY A 341 -13.59 -7.10 -20.66
CA GLY A 341 -13.59 -8.54 -20.93
C GLY A 341 -12.58 -8.95 -21.98
N ALA A 342 -12.43 -8.17 -23.05
CA ALA A 342 -11.45 -8.41 -24.12
C ALA A 342 -9.97 -8.36 -23.63
N VAL A 343 -9.67 -7.59 -22.61
CA VAL A 343 -8.34 -7.54 -21.97
C VAL A 343 -8.20 -8.45 -20.75
N GLY A 344 -9.20 -9.30 -20.47
CA GLY A 344 -9.16 -10.31 -19.43
C GLY A 344 -9.55 -9.82 -18.02
N VAL A 345 -10.16 -8.64 -17.91
CA VAL A 345 -10.63 -8.09 -16.62
C VAL A 345 -12.03 -8.61 -16.30
N LYS A 346 -12.17 -9.28 -15.14
CA LYS A 346 -13.48 -9.67 -14.61
C LYS A 346 -14.27 -8.40 -14.27
N ASN A 347 -15.49 -8.28 -14.81
CA ASN A 347 -16.29 -7.09 -14.55
C ASN A 347 -17.77 -7.39 -14.45
N LYS A 348 -18.54 -6.48 -13.83
CA LYS A 348 -20.00 -6.54 -13.70
C LYS A 348 -20.61 -5.17 -14.00
N VAL A 349 -21.74 -5.17 -14.73
CA VAL A 349 -22.57 -3.98 -14.92
C VAL A 349 -23.71 -4.02 -13.92
N LEU A 350 -23.76 -2.99 -13.04
CA LEU A 350 -24.80 -2.82 -12.03
C LEU A 350 -25.63 -1.56 -12.38
N THR A 351 -26.93 -1.72 -12.53
CA THR A 351 -27.82 -0.64 -13.00
C THR A 351 -28.72 -0.09 -11.89
N ALA A 352 -28.84 1.22 -11.79
CA ALA A 352 -29.71 1.89 -10.82
C ALA A 352 -31.21 1.72 -11.12
N ILE A 353 -31.56 1.33 -12.34
CA ILE A 353 -32.91 0.96 -12.78
C ILE A 353 -32.92 -0.51 -13.20
N ARG A 354 -34.02 -1.22 -12.99
CA ARG A 354 -34.11 -2.64 -13.36
C ARG A 354 -34.04 -2.82 -14.87
N MET A 355 -33.05 -3.53 -15.34
CA MET A 355 -32.78 -3.79 -16.77
C MET A 355 -32.23 -5.22 -16.98
N GLU A 356 -32.68 -6.20 -16.23
CA GLU A 356 -32.30 -7.59 -16.46
C GLU A 356 -32.80 -8.08 -17.84
N PRO A 357 -32.01 -8.80 -18.64
CA PRO A 357 -30.68 -9.38 -18.38
C PRO A 357 -29.51 -8.48 -18.81
N ILE A 358 -29.70 -7.20 -19.08
CA ILE A 358 -28.67 -6.28 -19.58
C ILE A 358 -27.64 -5.96 -18.49
N GLY A 359 -28.08 -5.79 -17.25
CA GLY A 359 -27.25 -5.58 -16.08
C GLY A 359 -27.98 -5.96 -14.80
N GLU A 360 -27.22 -6.30 -13.75
CA GLU A 360 -27.79 -6.62 -12.45
C GLU A 360 -28.32 -5.35 -11.75
N PHE A 361 -29.43 -5.48 -11.02
CA PHE A 361 -29.91 -4.36 -10.21
C PHE A 361 -28.92 -4.03 -9.09
N TYR A 362 -28.50 -2.75 -9.02
CA TYR A 362 -27.53 -2.24 -8.07
C TYR A 362 -28.06 -2.30 -6.64
N THR A 363 -27.21 -2.79 -5.73
CA THR A 363 -27.28 -2.53 -4.29
C THR A 363 -25.87 -2.33 -3.76
N LYS A 364 -25.71 -1.53 -2.68
CA LYS A 364 -24.42 -1.31 -2.02
C LYS A 364 -23.68 -2.64 -1.77
N TRP A 365 -24.37 -3.59 -1.16
CA TRP A 365 -23.77 -4.86 -0.73
C TRP A 365 -23.32 -5.74 -1.90
N LYS A 366 -24.12 -5.82 -2.97
CA LYS A 366 -23.70 -6.53 -4.20
C LYS A 366 -22.46 -5.91 -4.84
N ALA A 367 -22.37 -4.57 -4.80
CA ALA A 367 -21.21 -3.89 -5.37
C ALA A 367 -19.95 -4.18 -4.55
N ILE A 368 -20.02 -4.06 -3.22
CA ILE A 368 -18.89 -4.33 -2.32
C ILE A 368 -18.45 -5.80 -2.45
N GLU A 369 -19.37 -6.76 -2.35
CA GLU A 369 -19.09 -8.18 -2.49
C GLU A 369 -18.42 -8.51 -3.84
N ALA A 370 -18.90 -7.93 -4.93
CA ALA A 370 -18.31 -8.14 -6.25
C ALA A 370 -16.89 -7.57 -6.34
N MET A 371 -16.64 -6.35 -5.81
CA MET A 371 -15.31 -5.75 -5.81
C MET A 371 -14.32 -6.53 -4.93
N GLU A 372 -14.75 -7.03 -3.78
CA GLU A 372 -13.95 -7.90 -2.89
C GLU A 372 -13.64 -9.25 -3.55
N ALA A 373 -14.54 -9.76 -4.40
CA ALA A 373 -14.31 -10.93 -5.24
C ALA A 373 -13.43 -10.64 -6.49
N GLY A 374 -12.88 -9.44 -6.62
CA GLY A 374 -11.97 -9.04 -7.70
C GLY A 374 -12.64 -8.66 -9.01
N TYR A 375 -13.94 -8.30 -8.99
CA TYR A 375 -14.61 -7.74 -10.15
C TYR A 375 -14.47 -6.22 -10.18
N VAL A 376 -14.22 -5.66 -11.37
CA VAL A 376 -14.44 -4.24 -11.65
C VAL A 376 -15.94 -4.01 -11.83
N CYS A 377 -16.54 -3.14 -11.01
CA CYS A 377 -17.96 -2.84 -11.06
C CYS A 377 -18.24 -1.57 -11.86
N ILE A 378 -19.11 -1.64 -12.87
CA ILE A 378 -19.52 -0.50 -13.69
C ILE A 378 -20.95 -0.10 -13.27
N PHE A 379 -21.11 1.09 -12.70
CA PHE A 379 -22.38 1.58 -12.22
C PHE A 379 -23.05 2.44 -13.30
N SER A 380 -24.21 2.04 -13.77
CA SER A 380 -24.94 2.70 -14.85
C SER A 380 -26.33 3.19 -14.43
N ALA A 381 -26.97 3.97 -15.28
CA ALA A 381 -28.24 4.64 -15.05
C ALA A 381 -28.21 5.70 -13.91
N GLY A 382 -27.02 6.22 -13.57
CA GLY A 382 -26.86 7.32 -12.61
C GLY A 382 -27.40 7.00 -11.22
N THR A 383 -28.23 7.89 -10.68
CA THR A 383 -28.95 7.70 -9.40
C THR A 383 -30.22 6.84 -9.54
N GLY A 384 -30.68 6.58 -10.77
CA GLY A 384 -31.99 5.99 -11.06
C GLY A 384 -33.15 7.00 -10.98
N SER A 385 -32.88 8.25 -10.63
CA SER A 385 -33.87 9.32 -10.49
C SER A 385 -33.59 10.51 -11.43
N PRO A 386 -34.60 11.12 -12.08
CA PRO A 386 -34.41 12.32 -12.86
C PRO A 386 -33.91 13.50 -12.01
N TYR A 387 -33.47 14.56 -12.66
CA TYR A 387 -32.95 15.82 -12.09
C TYR A 387 -31.54 15.75 -11.49
N PHE A 388 -30.89 14.59 -11.44
CA PHE A 388 -29.53 14.42 -10.97
C PHE A 388 -28.54 14.26 -12.14
N THR A 389 -27.33 14.75 -11.96
CA THR A 389 -26.26 14.62 -12.95
C THR A 389 -25.46 13.33 -12.75
N THR A 390 -24.56 13.04 -13.68
CA THR A 390 -23.58 11.96 -13.53
C THR A 390 -22.60 12.26 -12.37
N ASP A 391 -22.26 13.52 -12.11
CA ASP A 391 -21.38 13.90 -11.00
C ASP A 391 -22.05 13.57 -9.65
N THR A 392 -23.33 13.91 -9.48
CA THR A 392 -24.12 13.51 -8.29
C THR A 392 -24.21 11.98 -8.16
N GLY A 393 -24.45 11.27 -9.26
CA GLY A 393 -24.47 9.80 -9.28
C GLY A 393 -23.11 9.20 -8.86
N SER A 394 -22.01 9.80 -9.31
CA SER A 394 -20.66 9.36 -8.95
C SER A 394 -20.37 9.56 -7.46
N SER A 395 -20.73 10.72 -6.91
CA SER A 395 -20.59 11.00 -5.47
C SER A 395 -21.38 10.01 -4.63
N LEU A 396 -22.65 9.76 -4.98
CA LEU A 396 -23.48 8.79 -4.29
C LEU A 396 -22.86 7.38 -4.31
N ARG A 397 -22.45 6.90 -5.48
CA ARG A 397 -21.82 5.56 -5.60
C ARG A 397 -20.50 5.48 -4.86
N GLY A 398 -19.65 6.51 -4.90
CA GLY A 398 -18.40 6.57 -4.18
C GLY A 398 -18.58 6.42 -2.67
N ILE A 399 -19.57 7.13 -2.11
CA ILE A 399 -19.92 7.05 -0.68
C ILE A 399 -20.48 5.67 -0.34
N GLU A 400 -21.44 5.16 -1.14
CA GLU A 400 -22.08 3.87 -0.88
C GLU A 400 -21.10 2.70 -0.90
N ILE A 401 -20.12 2.69 -1.80
CA ILE A 401 -19.11 1.63 -1.87
C ILE A 401 -17.95 1.85 -0.91
N GLU A 402 -17.98 2.90 -0.10
CA GLU A 402 -16.91 3.25 0.85
C GLU A 402 -15.56 3.44 0.14
N ALA A 403 -15.56 4.23 -0.95
CA ALA A 403 -14.34 4.51 -1.70
C ALA A 403 -13.41 5.45 -0.91
N ASP A 404 -12.10 5.19 -0.95
CA ASP A 404 -11.07 6.04 -0.35
C ASP A 404 -10.98 7.40 -1.07
N VAL A 405 -11.30 7.41 -2.37
CA VAL A 405 -11.26 8.60 -3.24
C VAL A 405 -12.17 8.44 -4.45
N MET A 406 -12.72 9.56 -4.91
CA MET A 406 -13.32 9.64 -6.24
C MET A 406 -12.32 10.21 -7.23
N LEU A 407 -11.87 9.41 -8.19
CA LEU A 407 -11.00 9.82 -9.30
C LEU A 407 -11.82 10.39 -10.43
N LYS A 408 -11.75 11.69 -10.66
CA LYS A 408 -12.43 12.38 -11.76
C LYS A 408 -11.49 12.46 -12.97
N GLY A 409 -11.64 11.52 -13.91
CA GLY A 409 -10.94 11.52 -15.18
C GLY A 409 -11.52 12.57 -16.13
N THR A 410 -10.72 13.56 -16.49
CA THR A 410 -11.09 14.69 -17.37
C THR A 410 -10.06 14.85 -18.50
N ARG A 411 -10.27 15.86 -19.38
CA ARG A 411 -9.30 16.27 -20.39
C ARG A 411 -8.28 17.29 -19.87
N VAL A 412 -8.57 17.94 -18.75
CA VAL A 412 -7.66 18.84 -18.05
C VAL A 412 -6.96 18.12 -16.91
N ASP A 413 -5.78 18.56 -16.56
CA ASP A 413 -4.90 17.89 -15.60
C ASP A 413 -5.10 18.34 -14.13
N GLY A 414 -6.20 19.04 -13.84
CA GLY A 414 -6.52 19.47 -12.48
C GLY A 414 -7.57 20.54 -12.38
N VAL A 415 -7.68 21.17 -11.20
CA VAL A 415 -8.52 22.33 -10.90
C VAL A 415 -7.67 23.58 -11.02
N TYR A 416 -8.21 24.60 -11.71
CA TYR A 416 -7.54 25.86 -11.98
C TYR A 416 -8.29 27.04 -11.39
N THR A 417 -7.59 28.16 -11.21
CA THR A 417 -8.19 29.45 -10.76
C THR A 417 -9.21 30.01 -11.74
N ALA A 418 -9.11 29.66 -13.03
CA ALA A 418 -10.02 29.96 -14.11
C ALA A 418 -9.95 28.85 -15.17
N ASP A 419 -10.76 28.94 -16.23
CA ASP A 419 -10.74 27.99 -17.33
C ASP A 419 -9.41 28.11 -18.13
N PRO A 420 -8.49 27.13 -18.07
CA PRO A 420 -7.18 27.26 -18.72
C PRO A 420 -7.24 27.28 -20.24
N GLU A 421 -8.35 26.84 -20.87
CA GLU A 421 -8.54 26.94 -22.31
C GLU A 421 -8.90 28.38 -22.75
N LYS A 422 -9.39 29.24 -21.81
CA LYS A 422 -9.82 30.62 -22.07
C LYS A 422 -8.90 31.65 -21.45
N ASP A 423 -8.28 31.33 -20.33
CA ASP A 423 -7.39 32.21 -19.57
C ASP A 423 -6.01 31.59 -19.41
N PRO A 424 -5.02 32.00 -20.22
CA PRO A 424 -3.67 31.48 -20.12
C PRO A 424 -2.93 31.84 -18.81
N THR A 425 -3.50 32.74 -17.97
CA THR A 425 -2.95 33.08 -16.64
C THR A 425 -3.49 32.20 -15.52
N ALA A 426 -4.43 31.28 -15.86
CA ALA A 426 -4.99 30.34 -14.89
C ALA A 426 -3.88 29.46 -14.29
N THR A 427 -3.83 29.38 -12.97
CA THR A 427 -2.89 28.54 -12.23
C THR A 427 -3.58 27.31 -11.68
N LYS A 428 -2.89 26.15 -11.77
CA LYS A 428 -3.39 24.88 -11.24
C LYS A 428 -3.17 24.83 -9.73
N PHE A 429 -4.13 24.24 -9.02
CA PHE A 429 -3.98 23.87 -7.62
C PHE A 429 -3.43 22.45 -7.52
N ASP A 430 -2.49 22.21 -6.62
CA ASP A 430 -2.07 20.86 -6.24
C ASP A 430 -3.10 20.28 -5.26
N GLU A 431 -3.57 21.09 -4.30
CA GLU A 431 -4.60 20.77 -3.33
C GLU A 431 -5.51 21.98 -3.14
N ILE A 432 -6.80 21.74 -2.86
CA ILE A 432 -7.79 22.79 -2.56
C ILE A 432 -8.91 22.21 -1.70
N THR A 433 -9.41 22.99 -0.74
CA THR A 433 -10.53 22.55 0.10
C THR A 433 -11.88 22.73 -0.59
N TYR A 434 -12.88 21.91 -0.21
CA TYR A 434 -14.27 22.08 -0.67
C TYR A 434 -14.79 23.48 -0.39
N LYS A 435 -14.46 24.05 0.77
CA LYS A 435 -14.86 25.42 1.15
C LYS A 435 -14.32 26.45 0.17
N GLU A 436 -13.07 26.32 -0.25
CA GLU A 436 -12.47 27.23 -1.23
C GLU A 436 -13.06 27.05 -2.63
N VAL A 437 -13.30 25.79 -3.06
CA VAL A 437 -13.98 25.51 -4.34
C VAL A 437 -15.34 26.21 -4.38
N LEU A 438 -16.14 26.12 -3.32
CA LEU A 438 -17.45 26.77 -3.21
C LEU A 438 -17.33 28.29 -3.13
N ALA A 439 -16.42 28.81 -2.29
CA ALA A 439 -16.24 30.25 -2.12
C ALA A 439 -15.74 30.96 -3.38
N ARG A 440 -14.91 30.28 -4.17
CA ARG A 440 -14.36 30.81 -5.45
C ARG A 440 -15.26 30.50 -6.65
N GLY A 441 -16.34 29.70 -6.47
CA GLY A 441 -17.26 29.30 -7.55
C GLY A 441 -16.62 28.48 -8.65
N LEU A 442 -15.59 27.65 -8.29
CA LEU A 442 -14.88 26.82 -9.26
C LEU A 442 -15.75 25.67 -9.75
N LYS A 443 -15.72 25.42 -11.05
CA LYS A 443 -16.58 24.41 -11.71
C LYS A 443 -15.92 23.03 -11.71
N VAL A 444 -15.67 22.48 -10.54
CA VAL A 444 -15.13 21.12 -10.42
C VAL A 444 -16.21 20.08 -10.72
N MET A 445 -17.38 20.21 -10.07
CA MET A 445 -18.56 19.37 -10.22
C MET A 445 -19.81 20.22 -9.96
N ASP A 446 -21.01 19.61 -10.09
CA ASP A 446 -22.21 20.30 -9.63
C ASP A 446 -22.23 20.44 -8.09
N LEU A 447 -22.99 21.43 -7.61
CA LEU A 447 -23.03 21.78 -6.19
C LEU A 447 -23.49 20.62 -5.30
N THR A 448 -24.47 19.84 -5.75
CA THR A 448 -25.00 18.69 -5.01
C THR A 448 -23.91 17.63 -4.81
N ALA A 449 -23.16 17.34 -5.86
CA ALA A 449 -22.06 16.39 -5.81
C ALA A 449 -20.95 16.84 -4.84
N ILE A 450 -20.56 18.13 -4.89
CA ILE A 450 -19.54 18.70 -3.98
C ILE A 450 -20.00 18.61 -2.53
N CYS A 451 -21.22 19.04 -2.21
CA CYS A 451 -21.76 18.98 -0.86
C CYS A 451 -21.82 17.53 -0.34
N MET A 452 -22.26 16.58 -1.16
CA MET A 452 -22.28 15.16 -0.77
C MET A 452 -20.89 14.64 -0.45
N CYS A 453 -19.88 14.95 -1.25
CA CYS A 453 -18.50 14.53 -1.00
C CYS A 453 -17.94 15.17 0.27
N GLN A 454 -18.20 16.48 0.48
CA GLN A 454 -17.78 17.20 1.67
C GLN A 454 -18.38 16.62 2.94
N ASP A 455 -19.69 16.42 2.98
CA ASP A 455 -20.42 15.93 4.15
C ASP A 455 -20.02 14.51 4.56
N ASN A 456 -19.56 13.70 3.60
CA ASN A 456 -19.15 12.31 3.82
C ASN A 456 -17.63 12.10 3.76
N ASN A 457 -16.83 13.17 3.78
CA ASN A 457 -15.37 13.12 3.74
C ASN A 457 -14.80 12.27 2.58
N LEU A 458 -15.48 12.23 1.43
CA LEU A 458 -14.97 11.56 0.24
C LEU A 458 -14.10 12.53 -0.58
N PRO A 459 -12.76 12.41 -0.61
CA PRO A 459 -11.92 13.30 -1.40
C PRO A 459 -12.12 13.07 -2.90
N ILE A 460 -11.90 14.13 -3.70
CA ILE A 460 -11.96 14.07 -5.16
C ILE A 460 -10.56 14.35 -5.71
N TYR A 461 -10.05 13.48 -6.58
CA TYR A 461 -8.80 13.72 -7.29
C TYR A 461 -9.09 13.96 -8.78
N VAL A 462 -8.81 15.18 -9.26
CA VAL A 462 -9.06 15.58 -10.66
C VAL A 462 -7.77 15.45 -11.46
N PHE A 463 -7.79 14.69 -12.55
CA PHE A 463 -6.61 14.45 -13.37
C PHE A 463 -6.95 14.20 -14.84
N ASN A 464 -5.96 14.30 -15.73
CA ASN A 464 -6.13 14.03 -17.14
C ASN A 464 -6.05 12.52 -17.43
N MET A 465 -7.20 11.90 -17.68
CA MET A 465 -7.33 10.46 -17.99
C MET A 465 -6.98 10.13 -19.45
N ASP A 466 -6.96 11.13 -20.34
CA ASP A 466 -6.67 10.94 -21.78
C ASP A 466 -5.19 10.66 -22.04
N ILE A 467 -4.32 10.92 -21.07
CA ILE A 467 -2.89 10.58 -21.13
C ILE A 467 -2.72 9.15 -20.61
N VAL A 468 -2.24 8.26 -21.49
CA VAL A 468 -1.99 6.85 -21.14
C VAL A 468 -0.98 6.76 -20.00
N GLY A 469 -1.28 5.94 -18.98
CA GLY A 469 -0.45 5.73 -17.79
C GLY A 469 -0.78 6.69 -16.62
N ASN A 470 -1.55 7.75 -16.82
CA ASN A 470 -1.85 8.70 -15.75
C ASN A 470 -2.69 8.07 -14.63
N LEU A 471 -3.60 7.15 -14.94
CA LEU A 471 -4.38 6.45 -13.90
C LEU A 471 -3.45 5.67 -12.97
N LYS A 472 -2.46 4.97 -13.53
CA LYS A 472 -1.45 4.25 -12.75
C LYS A 472 -0.61 5.22 -11.91
N LYS A 473 -0.12 6.34 -12.47
CA LYS A 473 0.66 7.36 -11.76
C LYS A 473 -0.08 7.92 -10.55
N VAL A 474 -1.40 8.18 -10.68
CA VAL A 474 -2.23 8.59 -9.53
C VAL A 474 -2.23 7.52 -8.44
N MET A 475 -2.33 6.25 -8.82
CA MET A 475 -2.31 5.13 -7.88
C MET A 475 -0.93 4.90 -7.26
N ASP A 476 0.14 5.21 -7.98
CA ASP A 476 1.54 5.20 -7.48
C ASP A 476 1.85 6.42 -6.57
N GLY A 477 0.89 7.35 -6.40
CA GLY A 477 1.03 8.51 -5.52
C GLY A 477 1.65 9.75 -6.18
N GLU A 478 1.90 9.74 -7.51
CA GLU A 478 2.43 10.91 -8.22
C GLU A 478 1.43 12.09 -8.20
N GLN A 479 1.93 13.29 -7.95
CA GLN A 479 1.12 14.54 -7.95
C GLN A 479 0.93 15.09 -9.38
N ILE A 480 0.09 14.44 -10.17
CA ILE A 480 -0.21 14.83 -11.55
C ILE A 480 -1.56 15.53 -11.72
N GLY A 481 -2.30 15.72 -10.66
CA GLY A 481 -3.66 16.28 -10.64
C GLY A 481 -3.87 17.26 -9.49
N THR A 482 -5.13 17.49 -9.14
CA THR A 482 -5.54 18.30 -7.98
C THR A 482 -6.36 17.48 -7.01
N LEU A 483 -5.97 17.46 -5.72
CA LEU A 483 -6.75 16.89 -4.63
C LEU A 483 -7.74 17.91 -4.08
N VAL A 484 -9.03 17.57 -4.05
CA VAL A 484 -10.09 18.37 -3.41
C VAL A 484 -10.57 17.63 -2.17
N HIS A 485 -10.49 18.26 -1.00
CA HIS A 485 -10.77 17.62 0.30
C HIS A 485 -11.38 18.60 1.32
N ASN A 486 -11.63 18.17 2.56
CA ASN A 486 -12.08 19.00 3.68
C ASN A 486 -10.99 19.88 4.29
#